data_84a1e800591329791721423a1ed97af3
#
_entry.id   84a1e800591329791721423a1ed97af3
#
_cell.length_a   1.000
_cell.length_b   1.000
_cell.length_c   1.000
_cell.angle_alpha   90.00
_cell.angle_beta   90.00
_cell.angle_gamma   90.00
#
_symmetry.space_group_name_H-M   'P 1'
#
loop_
_entity.id
_entity.type
_entity.pdbx_description
1 polymer ?
#
loop_
_entity_poly.entity_id
_entity_poly.type
_entity_poly.pdbx_seq_one_letter_code
_entity_poly.pdbx_strand_id
1 'polypeptide(L)'
;MRTGADVTSIKRRLLASAAATAVALIGLPTTPAVADSPGQCTYPNKKYEGRPWALQRVLLDELWKQSTGKGVRVAVIDTGVDTRHPQLRPAVDAGSGRNLLPKNLKDENGNEIERGKENGTTDVVGHGTKVAGIIAARPGKGTGFVGLAPDATIIPIQQNDADGHGTAKTLAQAIDYAVDQKAGVINISQDTANAVEPTPLLKQAVDRALAKEVVIVASAGNDGLGGNVKKTYPASYDGVLAVASSDRNNERAAFSQSGDFVGIAAPGVDIITTVPGGGHCADNGTSFSAPYVAAVAALVKSKHKDWEQEQIVAQLQQTAERSTAGPDRLVGWGVVDPVRALTEDDKPIDKPVAGGGMTNAEAPTPAELHMGETPDERNARLATYVVVGGSVLVAAIAGGAVALRDSRRRSRRSAAGGTT
;
A
#
# COMPACT_ATOMS: atom_id res chain seq x y z
N MET A 1 63.52 -21.15 -54.30
CA MET A 1 62.07 -21.36 -54.41
C MET A 1 61.61 -22.26 -53.28
N ARG A 2 60.96 -21.82 -52.30
CA ARG A 2 60.27 -22.43 -51.11
C ARG A 2 60.37 -21.42 -49.99
N THR A 3 59.44 -20.98 -49.32
CA THR A 3 58.00 -21.19 -49.10
C THR A 3 57.69 -20.42 -47.83
N GLY A 4 56.92 -19.41 -47.99
CA GLY A 4 56.30 -18.75 -46.83
C GLY A 4 55.19 -19.64 -46.30
N ALA A 5 55.49 -20.37 -45.26
CA ALA A 5 54.52 -21.19 -44.57
C ALA A 5 54.18 -20.57 -43.20
N ASP A 6 53.04 -19.98 -43.15
CA ASP A 6 52.05 -20.23 -42.11
C ASP A 6 52.25 -19.64 -40.71
N VAL A 7 52.54 -18.34 -40.67
CA VAL A 7 52.33 -17.55 -39.44
C VAL A 7 50.83 -17.26 -39.22
N THR A 8 50.04 -17.32 -40.28
CA THR A 8 48.57 -17.08 -40.23
C THR A 8 47.76 -18.20 -39.59
N SER A 9 48.21 -19.43 -39.69
CA SER A 9 47.52 -20.60 -39.14
C SER A 9 47.60 -20.67 -37.60
N ILE A 10 48.71 -20.24 -37.03
CA ILE A 10 48.96 -20.26 -35.56
C ILE A 10 48.17 -19.09 -34.89
N LYS A 11 48.11 -17.92 -35.53
CA LYS A 11 47.32 -16.82 -35.02
C LYS A 11 45.81 -17.10 -35.04
N ARG A 12 45.31 -17.82 -36.08
CA ARG A 12 43.90 -18.25 -36.15
C ARG A 12 43.51 -19.27 -35.09
N ARG A 13 44.41 -20.20 -34.73
CA ARG A 13 44.13 -21.22 -33.69
C ARG A 13 44.20 -20.68 -32.27
N LEU A 14 45.04 -19.68 -32.00
CA LEU A 14 45.11 -18.99 -30.71
C LEU A 14 43.91 -18.05 -30.49
N LEU A 15 43.44 -17.38 -31.53
CA LEU A 15 42.24 -16.55 -31.49
C LEU A 15 40.95 -17.38 -31.35
N ALA A 16 40.91 -18.58 -31.98
CA ALA A 16 39.76 -19.48 -31.83
C ALA A 16 39.63 -20.06 -30.42
N SER A 17 40.78 -20.36 -29.74
CA SER A 17 40.75 -20.86 -28.35
C SER A 17 40.43 -19.77 -27.33
N ALA A 18 40.79 -18.51 -27.55
CA ALA A 18 40.43 -17.40 -26.69
C ALA A 18 38.94 -17.03 -26.82
N ALA A 19 38.37 -17.13 -28.02
CA ALA A 19 36.95 -16.88 -28.27
C ALA A 19 36.04 -17.94 -27.66
N ALA A 20 36.47 -19.23 -27.64
CA ALA A 20 35.69 -20.31 -27.04
C ALA A 20 35.60 -20.24 -25.51
N THR A 21 36.64 -19.70 -24.85
CA THR A 21 36.63 -19.54 -23.39
C THR A 21 35.82 -18.31 -22.95
N ALA A 22 35.70 -17.28 -23.77
CA ALA A 22 34.87 -16.10 -23.48
C ALA A 22 33.37 -16.37 -23.65
N VAL A 23 32.96 -17.26 -24.57
CA VAL A 23 31.57 -17.63 -24.81
C VAL A 23 31.01 -18.54 -23.74
N ALA A 24 31.84 -19.33 -23.06
CA ALA A 24 31.38 -20.22 -21.98
C ALA A 24 31.09 -19.51 -20.67
N LEU A 25 31.49 -18.25 -20.48
CA LEU A 25 31.19 -17.39 -19.31
C LEU A 25 29.97 -16.52 -19.49
N ILE A 26 29.42 -16.42 -20.72
CA ILE A 26 28.23 -15.56 -21.02
C ILE A 26 26.95 -16.37 -21.13
N GLY A 27 27.01 -17.70 -21.00
CA GLY A 27 25.93 -18.62 -21.30
C GLY A 27 25.14 -19.18 -20.11
N LEU A 28 25.13 -18.50 -18.95
CA LEU A 28 24.05 -18.73 -17.98
C LEU A 28 22.86 -17.86 -18.43
N PRO A 29 21.69 -18.46 -18.69
CA PRO A 29 20.48 -17.64 -18.87
C PRO A 29 20.25 -16.93 -17.55
N THR A 30 20.67 -15.68 -17.45
CA THR A 30 20.03 -14.77 -16.53
C THR A 30 18.60 -14.65 -17.05
N THR A 31 17.70 -15.47 -16.54
CA THR A 31 16.29 -15.11 -16.61
C THR A 31 16.23 -13.67 -16.07
N PRO A 32 15.80 -12.68 -16.86
CA PRO A 32 15.50 -11.40 -16.28
C PRO A 32 14.53 -11.72 -15.15
N ALA A 33 14.86 -11.35 -13.92
CA ALA A 33 13.86 -11.20 -12.91
C ALA A 33 12.89 -10.20 -13.54
N VAL A 34 11.79 -10.70 -14.07
CA VAL A 34 10.64 -9.89 -14.43
C VAL A 34 10.26 -9.31 -13.07
N ALA A 35 10.70 -8.09 -12.81
CA ALA A 35 10.04 -7.27 -11.82
C ALA A 35 8.58 -7.33 -12.28
N ASP A 36 7.74 -8.01 -11.50
CA ASP A 36 6.31 -7.94 -11.70
C ASP A 36 6.01 -6.45 -11.81
N SER A 37 5.75 -6.00 -13.02
CA SER A 37 5.04 -4.73 -13.21
C SER A 37 3.86 -4.83 -12.27
N PRO A 38 3.50 -3.80 -11.49
CA PRO A 38 2.33 -3.85 -10.63
C PRO A 38 1.19 -4.29 -11.54
N GLY A 39 0.92 -5.60 -11.54
CA GLY A 39 0.01 -6.25 -12.47
C GLY A 39 -1.36 -5.71 -12.19
N GLN A 40 -2.06 -5.35 -13.23
CA GLN A 40 -3.45 -4.94 -13.15
C GLN A 40 -4.19 -5.95 -12.27
N CYS A 41 -4.75 -5.47 -11.15
CA CYS A 41 -5.40 -6.31 -10.16
C CYS A 41 -6.58 -7.03 -10.80
N THR A 42 -6.50 -8.34 -10.96
CA THR A 42 -7.58 -9.17 -11.50
C THR A 42 -8.42 -9.78 -10.38
N TYR A 43 -9.69 -10.04 -10.64
CA TYR A 43 -10.64 -10.60 -9.68
C TYR A 43 -11.17 -11.95 -10.16
N PRO A 44 -11.13 -13.02 -9.31
CA PRO A 44 -10.43 -13.12 -8.03
C PRO A 44 -8.90 -13.12 -8.20
N ASN A 45 -8.17 -12.97 -7.11
CA ASN A 45 -6.70 -12.99 -7.10
C ASN A 45 -6.14 -14.02 -6.09
N LYS A 46 -4.82 -14.18 -6.10
CA LYS A 46 -4.10 -15.00 -5.12
C LYS A 46 -4.19 -14.38 -3.72
N LYS A 47 -4.11 -15.21 -2.71
CA LYS A 47 -4.00 -14.76 -1.33
C LYS A 47 -2.61 -14.15 -1.10
N TYR A 48 -2.55 -13.04 -0.39
CA TYR A 48 -1.29 -12.50 0.13
C TYR A 48 -0.95 -13.26 1.42
N GLU A 49 0.13 -14.03 1.41
CA GLU A 49 0.47 -14.92 2.53
C GLU A 49 1.08 -14.19 3.72
N GLY A 50 1.91 -13.16 3.46
CA GLY A 50 2.59 -12.37 4.47
C GLY A 50 1.66 -11.40 5.21
N ARG A 51 2.17 -10.80 6.30
CA ARG A 51 1.50 -9.65 6.94
C ARG A 51 1.87 -8.39 6.15
N PRO A 52 0.90 -7.62 5.62
CA PRO A 52 1.18 -6.36 4.91
C PRO A 52 1.89 -5.34 5.79
N TRP A 53 2.69 -4.47 5.19
CA TRP A 53 3.49 -3.49 5.93
C TRP A 53 2.63 -2.58 6.82
N ALA A 54 1.47 -2.14 6.33
CA ALA A 54 0.55 -1.30 7.09
C ALA A 54 0.03 -1.97 8.37
N LEU A 55 0.02 -3.33 8.42
CA LEU A 55 -0.32 -4.12 9.59
C LEU A 55 0.91 -4.54 10.42
N GLN A 56 2.11 -4.54 9.83
CA GLN A 56 3.34 -4.84 10.57
C GLN A 56 3.69 -3.75 11.57
N ARG A 57 3.38 -2.49 11.26
CA ARG A 57 3.59 -1.34 12.14
C ARG A 57 2.63 -1.31 13.33
N VAL A 58 1.59 -2.12 13.30
CA VAL A 58 0.59 -2.23 14.35
C VAL A 58 0.80 -3.53 15.11
N LEU A 59 0.90 -3.46 16.41
CA LEU A 59 0.95 -4.62 17.29
C LEU A 59 -0.47 -5.19 17.45
N LEU A 60 -0.97 -5.89 16.40
CA LEU A 60 -2.38 -6.34 16.34
C LEU A 60 -2.82 -7.13 17.58
N ASP A 61 -1.96 -7.99 18.11
CA ASP A 61 -2.29 -8.80 19.29
C ASP A 61 -2.48 -7.94 20.53
N GLU A 62 -1.72 -6.87 20.69
CA GLU A 62 -1.88 -5.90 21.77
C GLU A 62 -3.09 -4.98 21.52
N LEU A 63 -3.24 -4.52 20.28
CA LEU A 63 -4.38 -3.71 19.86
C LEU A 63 -5.71 -4.41 20.17
N TRP A 64 -5.82 -5.69 19.79
CA TRP A 64 -7.07 -6.45 19.97
C TRP A 64 -7.33 -6.90 21.40
N LYS A 65 -6.37 -6.84 22.30
CA LYS A 65 -6.63 -6.94 23.76
C LYS A 65 -7.43 -5.72 24.24
N GLN A 66 -7.25 -4.56 23.61
CA GLN A 66 -7.98 -3.33 23.94
C GLN A 66 -9.37 -3.31 23.29
N SER A 67 -9.44 -3.55 21.98
CA SER A 67 -10.70 -3.55 21.23
C SER A 67 -10.55 -4.27 19.90
N THR A 68 -11.62 -4.96 19.47
CA THR A 68 -11.74 -5.58 18.13
C THR A 68 -12.80 -4.88 17.26
N GLY A 69 -13.38 -3.78 17.73
CA GLY A 69 -14.48 -3.08 17.07
C GLY A 69 -15.86 -3.75 17.28
N LYS A 70 -15.96 -4.71 18.21
CA LYS A 70 -17.19 -5.46 18.46
C LYS A 70 -18.36 -4.55 18.84
N GLY A 71 -19.48 -4.74 18.15
CA GLY A 71 -20.73 -4.00 18.39
C GLY A 71 -20.80 -2.67 17.64
N VAL A 72 -19.73 -2.25 16.95
CA VAL A 72 -19.76 -1.04 16.11
C VAL A 72 -20.15 -1.41 14.69
N ARG A 73 -21.07 -0.64 14.12
CA ARG A 73 -21.51 -0.73 12.73
C ARG A 73 -20.80 0.35 11.91
N VAL A 74 -20.12 -0.04 10.84
CA VAL A 74 -19.40 0.85 9.95
C VAL A 74 -20.07 0.84 8.59
N ALA A 75 -20.63 1.97 8.18
CA ALA A 75 -21.15 2.12 6.82
C ALA A 75 -19.99 2.37 5.84
N VAL A 76 -19.92 1.54 4.81
CA VAL A 76 -19.02 1.72 3.66
C VAL A 76 -19.86 2.24 2.51
N ILE A 77 -19.75 3.55 2.25
CA ILE A 77 -20.43 4.23 1.13
C ILE A 77 -19.45 4.25 -0.04
N ASP A 78 -19.67 3.34 -1.02
CA ASP A 78 -18.70 3.05 -2.05
C ASP A 78 -19.35 2.36 -3.28
N THR A 79 -18.61 1.54 -4.03
CA THR A 79 -19.05 0.76 -5.20
C THR A 79 -19.79 -0.54 -4.85
N GLY A 80 -20.07 -0.78 -3.56
CA GLY A 80 -20.60 -2.01 -3.02
C GLY A 80 -19.55 -2.86 -2.31
N VAL A 81 -19.94 -4.01 -1.74
CA VAL A 81 -19.02 -4.93 -1.05
C VAL A 81 -19.30 -6.36 -1.46
N ASP A 82 -18.36 -7.03 -2.11
CA ASP A 82 -18.57 -8.41 -2.55
C ASP A 82 -18.49 -9.41 -1.39
N THR A 83 -19.65 -9.94 -0.99
CA THR A 83 -19.76 -10.94 0.07
C THR A 83 -19.34 -12.36 -0.35
N ARG A 84 -18.92 -12.58 -1.59
CA ARG A 84 -18.27 -13.83 -2.00
C ARG A 84 -16.88 -13.98 -1.39
N HIS A 85 -16.22 -12.85 -1.06
CA HIS A 85 -14.93 -12.89 -0.38
C HIS A 85 -15.05 -13.55 1.01
N PRO A 86 -14.29 -14.63 1.28
CA PRO A 86 -14.48 -15.43 2.51
C PRO A 86 -14.21 -14.67 3.81
N GLN A 87 -13.31 -13.69 3.80
CA GLN A 87 -13.01 -12.84 4.97
C GLN A 87 -14.07 -11.75 5.20
N LEU A 88 -14.84 -11.36 4.18
CA LEU A 88 -15.87 -10.31 4.26
C LEU A 88 -17.27 -10.88 4.51
N ARG A 89 -17.57 -12.08 4.00
CA ARG A 89 -18.90 -12.70 4.21
C ARG A 89 -19.39 -12.63 5.66
N PRO A 90 -18.59 -12.98 6.68
CA PRO A 90 -19.02 -12.91 8.07
C PRO A 90 -19.00 -11.51 8.69
N ALA A 91 -18.40 -10.52 8.01
CA ALA A 91 -18.29 -9.14 8.50
C ALA A 91 -19.42 -8.24 8.00
N VAL A 92 -20.09 -8.60 6.88
CA VAL A 92 -21.05 -7.75 6.19
C VAL A 92 -22.49 -8.10 6.62
N ASP A 93 -23.23 -7.08 7.08
CA ASP A 93 -24.67 -7.18 7.31
C ASP A 93 -25.43 -6.89 6.02
N ALA A 94 -25.67 -7.93 5.24
CA ALA A 94 -26.40 -7.85 3.97
C ALA A 94 -27.88 -7.38 4.14
N GLY A 95 -28.46 -7.55 5.34
CA GLY A 95 -29.83 -7.14 5.63
C GLY A 95 -29.97 -5.63 5.76
N SER A 96 -28.90 -4.94 6.15
CA SER A 96 -28.84 -3.49 6.29
C SER A 96 -28.15 -2.80 5.11
N GLY A 97 -27.78 -3.53 4.08
CA GLY A 97 -27.15 -2.97 2.89
C GLY A 97 -28.13 -2.34 1.92
N ARG A 98 -27.64 -1.47 1.06
CA ARG A 98 -28.46 -0.77 0.06
C ARG A 98 -27.67 -0.41 -1.20
N ASN A 99 -28.37 -0.46 -2.33
CA ASN A 99 -27.87 0.05 -3.60
C ASN A 99 -28.71 1.26 -4.02
N LEU A 100 -28.06 2.42 -4.12
CA LEU A 100 -28.68 3.71 -4.46
C LEU A 100 -28.51 4.08 -5.93
N LEU A 101 -27.86 3.24 -6.73
CA LEU A 101 -27.74 3.48 -8.16
C LEU A 101 -29.10 3.40 -8.88
N PRO A 102 -29.32 4.18 -9.92
CA PRO A 102 -30.51 4.08 -10.77
C PRO A 102 -30.73 2.67 -11.29
N LYS A 103 -32.01 2.26 -11.43
CA LYS A 103 -32.34 0.92 -11.94
C LYS A 103 -31.95 0.72 -13.41
N ASN A 104 -31.95 1.79 -14.19
CA ASN A 104 -31.65 1.78 -15.63
C ASN A 104 -30.33 2.54 -15.86
N LEU A 105 -29.27 2.13 -15.19
CA LEU A 105 -27.96 2.75 -15.32
C LEU A 105 -27.38 2.40 -16.70
N LYS A 106 -26.92 3.41 -17.42
CA LYS A 106 -26.32 3.26 -18.75
C LYS A 106 -24.97 3.98 -18.80
N ASP A 107 -24.04 3.42 -19.56
CA ASP A 107 -22.78 4.05 -19.87
C ASP A 107 -22.97 5.22 -20.87
N GLU A 108 -21.89 5.93 -21.18
CA GLU A 108 -21.87 7.04 -22.14
C GLU A 108 -22.31 6.61 -23.57
N ASN A 109 -22.20 5.33 -23.89
CA ASN A 109 -22.59 4.75 -25.17
C ASN A 109 -24.04 4.25 -25.17
N GLY A 110 -24.75 4.34 -24.05
CA GLY A 110 -26.13 3.91 -23.88
C GLY A 110 -26.29 2.41 -23.57
N ASN A 111 -25.21 1.67 -23.31
CA ASN A 111 -25.26 0.28 -22.89
C ASN A 111 -25.68 0.17 -21.42
N GLU A 112 -26.40 -0.89 -21.06
CA GLU A 112 -26.77 -1.14 -19.68
C GLU A 112 -25.53 -1.52 -18.85
N ILE A 113 -25.34 -0.82 -17.71
CA ILE A 113 -24.29 -1.12 -16.72
C ILE A 113 -24.87 -2.10 -15.69
N GLU A 114 -24.09 -3.13 -15.34
CA GLU A 114 -24.46 -4.06 -14.28
C GLU A 114 -24.53 -3.32 -12.93
N ARG A 115 -25.75 -3.13 -12.46
CA ARG A 115 -26.04 -2.40 -11.21
C ARG A 115 -25.68 -3.18 -9.95
N GLY A 116 -25.64 -4.51 -10.03
CA GLY A 116 -25.48 -5.37 -8.86
C GLY A 116 -26.78 -5.55 -8.04
N LYS A 117 -26.64 -6.15 -6.85
CA LYS A 117 -27.76 -6.49 -5.96
C LYS A 117 -28.29 -5.26 -5.24
N GLU A 118 -29.62 -5.27 -4.94
CA GLU A 118 -30.32 -4.18 -4.22
C GLU A 118 -29.75 -3.87 -2.83
N ASN A 119 -29.12 -4.83 -2.21
CA ASN A 119 -28.54 -4.70 -0.87
C ASN A 119 -27.03 -4.34 -0.89
N GLY A 120 -26.48 -3.88 -2.01
CA GLY A 120 -25.07 -3.44 -2.09
C GLY A 120 -24.04 -4.54 -1.85
N THR A 121 -24.43 -5.84 -1.89
CA THR A 121 -23.50 -6.97 -1.66
C THR A 121 -22.88 -7.52 -2.95
N THR A 122 -22.84 -6.72 -3.99
CA THR A 122 -22.12 -6.95 -5.25
C THR A 122 -21.19 -5.77 -5.47
N ASP A 123 -19.99 -6.04 -5.93
CA ASP A 123 -19.01 -5.02 -6.28
C ASP A 123 -18.28 -5.46 -7.54
N VAL A 124 -18.62 -4.83 -8.66
CA VAL A 124 -18.02 -5.13 -9.99
C VAL A 124 -16.72 -4.34 -10.20
N VAL A 125 -16.56 -3.24 -9.47
CA VAL A 125 -15.38 -2.37 -9.51
C VAL A 125 -14.27 -2.89 -8.60
N GLY A 126 -14.66 -3.39 -7.43
CA GLY A 126 -13.77 -3.92 -6.40
C GLY A 126 -13.28 -2.89 -5.39
N HIS A 127 -13.59 -1.61 -5.57
CA HIS A 127 -13.09 -0.55 -4.69
C HIS A 127 -13.72 -0.65 -3.29
N GLY A 128 -15.04 -0.73 -3.16
CA GLY A 128 -15.69 -0.86 -1.86
C GLY A 128 -15.37 -2.18 -1.14
N THR A 129 -15.10 -3.26 -1.89
CA THR A 129 -14.61 -4.52 -1.34
C THR A 129 -13.22 -4.37 -0.71
N LYS A 130 -12.32 -3.61 -1.36
CA LYS A 130 -11.00 -3.26 -0.84
C LYS A 130 -11.12 -2.44 0.44
N VAL A 131 -11.96 -1.41 0.42
CA VAL A 131 -12.25 -0.53 1.56
C VAL A 131 -12.80 -1.31 2.76
N ALA A 132 -13.82 -2.14 2.53
CA ALA A 132 -14.41 -2.98 3.60
C ALA A 132 -13.39 -3.96 4.20
N GLY A 133 -12.46 -4.46 3.39
CA GLY A 133 -11.39 -5.35 3.82
C GLY A 133 -10.45 -4.71 4.83
N ILE A 134 -10.01 -3.49 4.58
CA ILE A 134 -9.14 -2.74 5.50
C ILE A 134 -9.82 -2.54 6.86
N ILE A 135 -11.13 -2.32 6.86
CA ILE A 135 -11.90 -2.11 8.09
C ILE A 135 -12.06 -3.41 8.85
N ALA A 136 -12.67 -4.45 8.24
CA ALA A 136 -13.25 -5.55 8.99
C ALA A 136 -13.06 -6.96 8.38
N ALA A 137 -12.08 -7.15 7.47
CA ALA A 137 -11.78 -8.50 7.00
C ALA A 137 -11.46 -9.42 8.17
N ARG A 138 -12.18 -10.54 8.29
CA ARG A 138 -11.97 -11.54 9.36
C ARG A 138 -10.62 -12.25 9.13
N PRO A 139 -9.98 -12.77 10.20
CA PRO A 139 -8.83 -13.65 10.06
C PRO A 139 -9.11 -14.80 9.10
N GLY A 140 -8.18 -15.10 8.19
CA GLY A 140 -8.33 -16.11 7.16
C GLY A 140 -7.16 -17.10 7.12
N LYS A 141 -7.42 -18.35 6.70
CA LYS A 141 -6.35 -19.34 6.51
C LYS A 141 -5.52 -19.01 5.26
N GLY A 142 -4.18 -19.09 5.37
CA GLY A 142 -3.26 -18.88 4.26
C GLY A 142 -3.11 -17.42 3.84
N THR A 143 -3.36 -16.49 4.77
CA THR A 143 -3.10 -15.06 4.57
C THR A 143 -2.73 -14.41 5.91
N GLY A 144 -1.80 -13.45 5.86
CA GLY A 144 -1.51 -12.57 6.99
C GLY A 144 -2.30 -11.25 6.95
N PHE A 145 -3.13 -11.07 5.91
CA PHE A 145 -4.02 -9.91 5.83
C PHE A 145 -5.25 -10.09 6.71
N VAL A 146 -5.63 -9.02 7.40
CA VAL A 146 -6.83 -8.91 8.23
C VAL A 146 -7.23 -7.44 8.35
N GLY A 147 -8.51 -7.15 8.57
CA GLY A 147 -8.97 -5.81 8.89
C GLY A 147 -8.59 -5.39 10.31
N LEU A 148 -8.41 -4.10 10.54
CA LEU A 148 -8.00 -3.57 11.84
C LEU A 148 -9.07 -3.76 12.93
N ALA A 149 -10.35 -3.63 12.57
CA ALA A 149 -11.50 -3.84 13.45
C ALA A 149 -12.26 -5.11 13.05
N PRO A 150 -11.68 -6.32 13.26
CA PRO A 150 -12.20 -7.55 12.69
C PRO A 150 -13.59 -7.94 13.23
N ASP A 151 -14.04 -7.42 14.38
CA ASP A 151 -15.36 -7.68 14.91
C ASP A 151 -16.38 -6.55 14.67
N ALA A 152 -16.00 -5.51 13.93
CA ALA A 152 -16.95 -4.53 13.43
C ALA A 152 -17.89 -5.15 12.38
N THR A 153 -19.07 -4.56 12.21
CA THR A 153 -20.06 -4.98 11.23
C THR A 153 -20.14 -3.97 10.10
N ILE A 154 -19.94 -4.40 8.87
CA ILE A 154 -20.02 -3.53 7.68
C ILE A 154 -21.47 -3.42 7.20
N ILE A 155 -21.92 -2.20 6.96
CA ILE A 155 -23.15 -1.88 6.24
C ILE A 155 -22.74 -1.47 4.81
N PRO A 156 -22.96 -2.31 3.78
CA PRO A 156 -22.58 -1.99 2.42
C PRO A 156 -23.60 -1.03 1.79
N ILE A 157 -23.16 0.17 1.40
CA ILE A 157 -24.02 1.15 0.72
C ILE A 157 -23.39 1.48 -0.63
N GLN A 158 -23.96 0.92 -1.69
CA GLN A 158 -23.52 1.18 -3.04
C GLN A 158 -24.09 2.50 -3.55
N GLN A 159 -23.22 3.46 -3.82
CA GLN A 159 -23.58 4.79 -4.25
C GLN A 159 -22.83 5.21 -5.53
N ASN A 160 -21.73 4.54 -5.84
CA ASN A 160 -20.92 4.76 -7.03
C ASN A 160 -21.16 3.68 -8.07
N ASP A 161 -21.11 4.10 -9.34
CA ASP A 161 -21.17 3.22 -10.51
C ASP A 161 -19.83 2.52 -10.79
N ALA A 162 -19.75 1.86 -11.96
CA ALA A 162 -18.58 1.13 -12.40
C ALA A 162 -17.36 2.03 -12.65
N ASP A 163 -17.57 3.30 -12.94
CA ASP A 163 -16.52 4.29 -13.17
C ASP A 163 -16.16 5.07 -11.90
N GLY A 164 -16.79 4.72 -10.76
CA GLY A 164 -16.57 5.36 -9.47
C GLY A 164 -17.34 6.67 -9.31
N HIS A 165 -18.24 7.02 -10.21
CA HIS A 165 -19.01 8.25 -10.16
C HIS A 165 -20.26 8.10 -9.29
N GLY A 166 -20.47 9.09 -8.44
CA GLY A 166 -21.68 9.28 -7.68
C GLY A 166 -22.12 10.74 -7.72
N THR A 167 -23.29 11.04 -7.18
CA THR A 167 -23.80 12.40 -7.09
C THR A 167 -23.87 12.88 -5.64
N ALA A 168 -23.79 14.20 -5.41
CA ALA A 168 -24.00 14.77 -4.07
C ALA A 168 -25.38 14.38 -3.49
N LYS A 169 -26.38 14.22 -4.35
CA LYS A 169 -27.73 13.79 -3.94
C LYS A 169 -27.72 12.33 -3.45
N THR A 170 -27.12 11.41 -4.21
CA THR A 170 -27.05 10.00 -3.81
C THR A 170 -26.14 9.80 -2.60
N LEU A 171 -25.07 10.60 -2.48
CA LEU A 171 -24.21 10.59 -1.30
C LEU A 171 -24.95 11.09 -0.05
N ALA A 172 -25.73 12.18 -0.16
CA ALA A 172 -26.57 12.65 0.96
C ALA A 172 -27.58 11.57 1.40
N GLN A 173 -28.24 10.91 0.45
CA GLN A 173 -29.13 9.78 0.73
C GLN A 173 -28.42 8.59 1.38
N ALA A 174 -27.18 8.32 0.97
CA ALA A 174 -26.35 7.25 1.55
C ALA A 174 -25.98 7.56 3.02
N ILE A 175 -25.61 8.80 3.32
CA ILE A 175 -25.31 9.24 4.68
C ILE A 175 -26.56 9.13 5.57
N ASP A 176 -27.70 9.67 5.13
CA ASP A 176 -28.96 9.54 5.87
C ASP A 176 -29.34 8.10 6.12
N TYR A 177 -29.23 7.26 5.09
CA TYR A 177 -29.51 5.81 5.23
C TYR A 177 -28.55 5.14 6.22
N ALA A 178 -27.25 5.47 6.22
CA ALA A 178 -26.29 4.95 7.18
C ALA A 178 -26.69 5.29 8.64
N VAL A 179 -27.15 6.51 8.88
CA VAL A 179 -27.68 6.97 10.18
C VAL A 179 -28.90 6.12 10.59
N ASP A 180 -29.86 5.93 9.68
CA ASP A 180 -31.06 5.13 9.92
C ASP A 180 -30.70 3.66 10.25
N GLN A 181 -29.64 3.13 9.65
CA GLN A 181 -29.10 1.80 9.94
C GLN A 181 -28.21 1.77 11.19
N LYS A 182 -28.18 2.86 11.97
CA LYS A 182 -27.43 2.96 13.25
C LYS A 182 -25.91 2.74 13.03
N ALA A 183 -25.35 3.26 11.96
CA ALA A 183 -23.92 3.32 11.80
C ALA A 183 -23.30 4.17 12.90
N GLY A 184 -22.27 3.68 13.57
CA GLY A 184 -21.47 4.44 14.51
C GLY A 184 -20.32 5.17 13.84
N VAL A 185 -19.89 4.64 12.68
CA VAL A 185 -18.86 5.24 11.82
C VAL A 185 -19.34 5.15 10.35
N ILE A 186 -19.12 6.20 9.60
CA ILE A 186 -19.34 6.26 8.15
C ILE A 186 -17.98 6.46 7.49
N ASN A 187 -17.62 5.55 6.57
CA ASN A 187 -16.45 5.70 5.70
C ASN A 187 -16.89 6.09 4.30
N ILE A 188 -16.32 7.18 3.78
CA ILE A 188 -16.53 7.70 2.43
C ILE A 188 -15.17 7.78 1.75
N SER A 189 -14.85 6.75 0.95
CA SER A 189 -13.57 6.63 0.25
C SER A 189 -13.61 7.20 -1.18
N GLN A 190 -14.38 8.25 -1.36
CA GLN A 190 -14.55 8.93 -2.64
C GLN A 190 -14.35 10.41 -2.44
N ASP A 191 -13.93 11.06 -3.51
CA ASP A 191 -13.96 12.51 -3.55
C ASP A 191 -14.95 13.00 -4.64
N THR A 192 -15.47 14.18 -4.44
CA THR A 192 -16.31 14.87 -5.40
C THR A 192 -15.56 16.02 -6.08
N ALA A 193 -14.22 15.97 -6.08
CA ALA A 193 -13.36 17.06 -6.56
C ALA A 193 -13.65 17.49 -8.00
N ASN A 194 -14.11 16.55 -8.80
CA ASN A 194 -14.41 16.82 -10.21
C ASN A 194 -15.91 16.96 -10.51
N ALA A 195 -16.78 16.63 -9.56
CA ALA A 195 -18.19 16.41 -9.88
C ALA A 195 -19.15 17.42 -9.29
N VAL A 196 -18.91 18.02 -8.13
CA VAL A 196 -20.02 18.74 -7.48
C VAL A 196 -19.53 19.84 -6.53
N GLU A 197 -20.02 21.04 -6.77
CA GLU A 197 -20.13 22.08 -5.76
C GLU A 197 -20.79 21.51 -4.49
N PRO A 198 -20.31 21.87 -3.29
CA PRO A 198 -20.94 21.44 -2.05
C PRO A 198 -22.40 21.87 -2.02
N THR A 199 -23.29 20.88 -2.13
CA THR A 199 -24.72 21.19 -2.13
C THR A 199 -25.27 21.36 -0.72
N PRO A 200 -26.27 22.24 -0.49
CA PRO A 200 -26.93 22.33 0.81
C PRO A 200 -27.48 20.99 1.31
N LEU A 201 -27.92 20.13 0.39
CA LEU A 201 -28.45 18.80 0.72
C LEU A 201 -27.38 17.89 1.33
N LEU A 202 -26.18 17.85 0.73
CA LEU A 202 -25.07 17.04 1.24
C LEU A 202 -24.59 17.57 2.60
N LYS A 203 -24.45 18.89 2.74
CA LYS A 203 -24.06 19.51 4.02
C LYS A 203 -25.07 19.16 5.12
N GLN A 204 -26.39 19.28 4.85
CA GLN A 204 -27.42 18.91 5.80
C GLN A 204 -27.38 17.44 6.21
N ALA A 205 -27.08 16.52 5.28
CA ALA A 205 -26.94 15.10 5.62
C ALA A 205 -25.73 14.87 6.54
N VAL A 206 -24.61 15.53 6.28
CA VAL A 206 -23.42 15.50 7.15
C VAL A 206 -23.78 16.03 8.53
N ASP A 207 -24.42 17.22 8.62
CA ASP A 207 -24.79 17.81 9.91
C ASP A 207 -25.74 16.93 10.72
N ARG A 208 -26.70 16.27 10.06
CA ARG A 208 -27.59 15.30 10.73
C ARG A 208 -26.84 14.09 11.28
N ALA A 209 -25.85 13.58 10.54
CA ALA A 209 -25.05 12.44 10.98
C ALA A 209 -24.18 12.81 12.19
N LEU A 210 -23.52 13.96 12.15
CA LEU A 210 -22.74 14.49 13.27
C LEU A 210 -23.61 14.69 14.52
N ALA A 211 -24.80 15.29 14.37
CA ALA A 211 -25.78 15.48 15.46
C ALA A 211 -26.33 14.14 16.04
N LYS A 212 -26.07 13.01 15.37
CA LYS A 212 -26.38 11.66 15.84
C LYS A 212 -25.15 10.89 16.34
N GLU A 213 -24.09 11.62 16.66
CA GLU A 213 -22.84 11.07 17.18
C GLU A 213 -22.19 10.00 16.26
N VAL A 214 -22.33 10.19 14.95
CA VAL A 214 -21.71 9.34 13.94
C VAL A 214 -20.36 9.94 13.53
N VAL A 215 -19.29 9.19 13.66
CA VAL A 215 -17.98 9.60 13.16
C VAL A 215 -17.97 9.47 11.65
N ILE A 216 -17.73 10.57 10.94
CA ILE A 216 -17.62 10.59 9.48
C ILE A 216 -16.14 10.70 9.10
N VAL A 217 -15.64 9.71 8.37
CA VAL A 217 -14.27 9.67 7.85
C VAL A 217 -14.32 9.73 6.34
N ALA A 218 -13.58 10.65 5.74
CA ALA A 218 -13.57 10.83 4.30
C ALA A 218 -12.15 10.97 3.75
N SER A 219 -11.91 10.43 2.55
CA SER A 219 -10.65 10.60 1.84
C SER A 219 -10.40 12.05 1.43
N ALA A 220 -9.16 12.52 1.58
CA ALA A 220 -8.79 13.89 1.23
C ALA A 220 -8.74 14.15 -0.29
N GLY A 221 -8.61 13.09 -1.11
CA GLY A 221 -8.51 13.16 -2.56
C GLY A 221 -7.10 12.85 -3.08
N ASN A 222 -7.01 12.53 -4.38
CA ASN A 222 -5.80 12.01 -5.02
C ASN A 222 -5.19 12.97 -6.07
N ASP A 223 -5.67 14.21 -6.16
CA ASP A 223 -5.22 15.21 -7.14
C ASP A 223 -4.08 16.12 -6.64
N GLY A 224 -3.33 15.65 -5.62
CA GLY A 224 -2.28 16.44 -4.97
C GLY A 224 -0.99 16.60 -5.77
N LEU A 225 -0.84 15.94 -6.92
CA LEU A 225 0.29 16.13 -7.82
C LEU A 225 0.28 17.56 -8.40
N GLY A 226 1.46 18.20 -8.35
CA GLY A 226 1.58 19.58 -8.84
C GLY A 226 1.18 20.68 -7.83
N GLY A 227 0.88 20.33 -6.58
CA GLY A 227 0.62 21.30 -5.51
C GLY A 227 -0.74 21.99 -5.57
N ASN A 228 -1.68 21.47 -6.37
CA ASN A 228 -3.04 21.98 -6.41
C ASN A 228 -3.75 21.64 -5.10
N VAL A 229 -4.14 22.69 -4.37
CA VAL A 229 -4.96 22.55 -3.16
C VAL A 229 -6.41 22.76 -3.56
N LYS A 230 -7.12 21.67 -3.79
CA LYS A 230 -8.57 21.72 -4.02
C LYS A 230 -9.28 21.19 -2.77
N LYS A 231 -10.35 21.86 -2.38
CA LYS A 231 -11.26 21.30 -1.37
C LYS A 231 -12.05 20.16 -1.99
N THR A 232 -12.07 19.03 -1.30
CA THR A 232 -12.87 17.85 -1.65
C THR A 232 -14.03 17.72 -0.67
N TYR A 233 -15.17 17.25 -1.12
CA TYR A 233 -16.36 17.08 -0.30
C TYR A 233 -16.82 15.62 -0.31
N PRO A 234 -17.19 15.09 0.88
CA PRO A 234 -17.50 15.79 2.12
C PRO A 234 -16.29 16.07 3.02
N ALA A 235 -15.06 15.70 2.66
CA ALA A 235 -13.86 15.80 3.51
C ALA A 235 -13.62 17.22 4.06
N SER A 236 -13.96 18.26 3.29
CA SER A 236 -13.76 19.67 3.69
C SER A 236 -14.91 20.27 4.51
N TYR A 237 -15.93 19.49 4.89
CA TYR A 237 -16.93 19.98 5.83
C TYR A 237 -16.43 19.87 7.27
N ASP A 238 -16.77 20.88 8.07
CA ASP A 238 -16.49 20.87 9.51
C ASP A 238 -17.11 19.64 10.17
N GLY A 239 -16.38 18.98 11.06
CA GLY A 239 -16.78 17.78 11.76
C GLY A 239 -16.50 16.48 10.99
N VAL A 240 -16.17 16.54 9.69
CA VAL A 240 -15.70 15.36 8.93
C VAL A 240 -14.20 15.20 9.11
N LEU A 241 -13.76 13.99 9.45
CA LEU A 241 -12.35 13.69 9.56
C LEU A 241 -11.77 13.38 8.17
N ALA A 242 -11.13 14.38 7.57
CA ALA A 242 -10.45 14.25 6.30
C ALA A 242 -9.12 13.50 6.45
N VAL A 243 -8.90 12.47 5.65
CA VAL A 243 -7.74 11.58 5.74
C VAL A 243 -6.83 11.70 4.51
N ALA A 244 -5.61 12.17 4.73
CA ALA A 244 -4.54 12.16 3.76
C ALA A 244 -3.85 10.79 3.70
N SER A 245 -3.15 10.51 2.60
CA SER A 245 -2.35 9.28 2.42
C SER A 245 -0.91 9.49 2.84
N SER A 246 -0.38 8.56 3.64
CA SER A 246 1.05 8.47 3.97
C SER A 246 1.68 7.21 3.41
N ASP A 247 2.98 7.26 3.22
CA ASP A 247 3.83 6.12 2.88
C ASP A 247 4.37 5.40 4.13
N ARG A 248 5.34 4.50 3.93
CA ARG A 248 5.98 3.73 5.01
C ARG A 248 6.83 4.57 5.97
N ASN A 249 7.25 5.77 5.54
CA ASN A 249 8.07 6.70 6.31
C ASN A 249 7.23 7.74 7.05
N ASN A 250 5.91 7.61 7.03
CA ASN A 250 4.95 8.60 7.54
C ASN A 250 4.97 9.94 6.78
N GLU A 251 5.54 9.95 5.57
CA GLU A 251 5.51 11.11 4.68
C GLU A 251 4.24 11.13 3.84
N ARG A 252 3.75 12.32 3.51
CA ARG A 252 2.59 12.46 2.62
C ARG A 252 2.87 11.82 1.26
N ALA A 253 2.01 10.93 0.81
CA ALA A 253 2.08 10.40 -0.55
C ALA A 253 1.92 11.53 -1.59
N ALA A 254 2.72 11.52 -2.65
CA ALA A 254 2.78 12.59 -3.63
C ALA A 254 1.41 12.91 -4.27
N PHE A 255 0.57 11.89 -4.47
CA PHE A 255 -0.78 12.04 -5.02
C PHE A 255 -1.81 12.58 -4.02
N SER A 256 -1.55 12.45 -2.70
CA SER A 256 -2.53 12.86 -1.68
C SER A 256 -2.78 14.36 -1.73
N GLN A 257 -4.03 14.77 -1.69
CA GLN A 257 -4.39 16.16 -1.49
C GLN A 257 -3.87 16.68 -0.15
N SER A 258 -3.65 17.99 -0.08
CA SER A 258 -3.18 18.69 1.11
C SER A 258 -4.00 19.97 1.31
N GLY A 259 -4.07 20.47 2.52
CA GLY A 259 -4.79 21.69 2.84
C GLY A 259 -5.17 21.76 4.31
N ASP A 260 -5.69 22.90 4.73
CA ASP A 260 -6.10 23.15 6.13
C ASP A 260 -7.30 22.27 6.57
N PHE A 261 -7.96 21.62 5.60
CA PHE A 261 -9.05 20.68 5.87
C PHE A 261 -8.55 19.27 6.26
N VAL A 262 -7.29 18.94 5.98
CA VAL A 262 -6.74 17.62 6.33
C VAL A 262 -6.65 17.49 7.84
N GLY A 263 -7.39 16.52 8.40
CA GLY A 263 -7.45 16.29 9.83
C GLY A 263 -6.38 15.34 10.34
N ILE A 264 -6.07 14.29 9.55
CA ILE A 264 -5.14 13.21 9.91
C ILE A 264 -4.64 12.52 8.65
N ALA A 265 -3.56 11.74 8.75
CA ALA A 265 -3.11 10.84 7.69
C ALA A 265 -3.11 9.37 8.14
N ALA A 266 -3.07 8.46 7.17
CA ALA A 266 -2.93 7.03 7.41
C ALA A 266 -2.23 6.35 6.22
N PRO A 267 -1.72 5.11 6.40
CA PRO A 267 -1.15 4.33 5.31
C PRO A 267 -2.07 4.26 4.08
N GLY A 268 -1.53 4.60 2.90
CA GLY A 268 -2.29 4.61 1.65
C GLY A 268 -1.43 4.35 0.40
N VAL A 269 -0.19 3.88 0.59
CA VAL A 269 0.73 3.48 -0.48
C VAL A 269 1.03 1.99 -0.35
N ASP A 270 0.95 1.23 -1.44
CA ASP A 270 1.16 -0.22 -1.47
C ASP A 270 0.29 -0.98 -0.44
N ILE A 271 -0.98 -0.61 -0.36
CA ILE A 271 -1.92 -1.19 0.60
C ILE A 271 -2.48 -2.50 0.05
N ILE A 272 -2.11 -3.60 0.69
CA ILE A 272 -2.70 -4.91 0.42
C ILE A 272 -4.09 -4.97 1.03
N THR A 273 -5.07 -5.41 0.24
CA THR A 273 -6.46 -5.55 0.71
C THR A 273 -7.25 -6.58 -0.10
N THR A 274 -8.45 -6.91 0.34
CA THR A 274 -9.37 -7.89 -0.24
C THR A 274 -9.88 -7.45 -1.61
N VAL A 275 -10.14 -8.42 -2.51
CA VAL A 275 -10.73 -8.15 -3.82
C VAL A 275 -11.97 -9.03 -4.07
N PRO A 276 -12.87 -8.64 -4.98
CA PRO A 276 -14.05 -9.43 -5.31
C PRO A 276 -13.73 -10.89 -5.63
N GLY A 277 -14.57 -11.80 -5.16
CA GLY A 277 -14.41 -13.24 -5.39
C GLY A 277 -13.38 -13.93 -4.52
N GLY A 278 -12.43 -13.21 -3.94
CA GLY A 278 -11.38 -13.74 -3.04
C GLY A 278 -9.96 -13.33 -3.44
N GLY A 279 -9.03 -13.49 -2.50
CA GLY A 279 -7.63 -13.07 -2.66
C GLY A 279 -7.41 -11.59 -2.33
N HIS A 280 -6.22 -11.07 -2.69
CA HIS A 280 -5.79 -9.73 -2.31
C HIS A 280 -5.02 -9.07 -3.44
N CYS A 281 -5.03 -7.73 -3.48
CA CYS A 281 -4.18 -6.92 -4.34
C CYS A 281 -3.55 -5.77 -3.56
N ALA A 282 -2.47 -5.21 -4.10
CA ALA A 282 -1.91 -3.93 -3.68
C ALA A 282 -2.63 -2.79 -4.41
N ASP A 283 -2.80 -1.66 -3.72
CA ASP A 283 -3.35 -0.45 -4.32
C ASP A 283 -2.85 0.81 -3.60
N ASN A 284 -3.08 1.99 -4.21
CA ASN A 284 -2.66 3.29 -3.69
C ASN A 284 -3.84 4.26 -3.70
N GLY A 285 -3.93 5.11 -2.69
CA GLY A 285 -4.94 6.15 -2.64
C GLY A 285 -5.35 6.56 -1.23
N THR A 286 -5.83 7.78 -1.09
CA THR A 286 -6.49 8.26 0.13
C THR A 286 -7.75 7.45 0.45
N SER A 287 -8.33 6.81 -0.57
CA SER A 287 -9.44 5.86 -0.45
C SER A 287 -9.11 4.63 0.40
N PHE A 288 -7.82 4.28 0.56
CA PHE A 288 -7.36 3.19 1.41
C PHE A 288 -6.85 3.67 2.77
N SER A 289 -6.52 4.95 2.88
CA SER A 289 -6.18 5.61 4.15
C SER A 289 -7.42 5.88 4.99
N ALA A 290 -8.50 6.36 4.39
CA ALA A 290 -9.76 6.62 5.09
C ALA A 290 -10.32 5.40 5.84
N PRO A 291 -10.44 4.19 5.25
CA PRO A 291 -10.91 3.01 5.95
C PRO A 291 -9.98 2.53 7.07
N TYR A 292 -8.68 2.82 6.97
CA TYR A 292 -7.75 2.56 8.06
C TYR A 292 -8.13 3.40 9.29
N VAL A 293 -8.36 4.71 9.11
CA VAL A 293 -8.82 5.61 10.17
C VAL A 293 -10.23 5.25 10.66
N ALA A 294 -11.14 4.90 9.76
CA ALA A 294 -12.50 4.48 10.13
C ALA A 294 -12.48 3.21 11.00
N ALA A 295 -11.57 2.29 10.72
CA ALA A 295 -11.37 1.11 11.55
C ALA A 295 -10.88 1.47 12.96
N VAL A 296 -9.89 2.39 13.07
CA VAL A 296 -9.39 2.84 14.38
C VAL A 296 -10.49 3.59 15.13
N ALA A 297 -11.29 4.43 14.46
CA ALA A 297 -12.48 5.07 15.07
C ALA A 297 -13.48 4.02 15.60
N ALA A 298 -13.70 2.94 14.86
CA ALA A 298 -14.56 1.84 15.31
C ALA A 298 -13.98 1.10 16.53
N LEU A 299 -12.66 0.94 16.60
CA LEU A 299 -11.99 0.36 17.77
C LEU A 299 -12.18 1.24 19.02
N VAL A 300 -11.92 2.55 18.91
CA VAL A 300 -12.11 3.52 20.01
C VAL A 300 -13.58 3.55 20.42
N LYS A 301 -14.52 3.66 19.48
CA LYS A 301 -15.96 3.69 19.78
C LYS A 301 -16.46 2.39 20.42
N SER A 302 -15.88 1.26 20.08
CA SER A 302 -16.19 -0.04 20.71
C SER A 302 -15.75 -0.11 22.18
N LYS A 303 -14.59 0.50 22.49
CA LYS A 303 -14.03 0.57 23.84
C LYS A 303 -14.75 1.61 24.69
N HIS A 304 -15.03 2.78 24.12
CA HIS A 304 -15.61 3.95 24.77
C HIS A 304 -16.98 4.28 24.17
N LYS A 305 -18.00 3.55 24.61
CA LYS A 305 -19.36 3.66 24.04
C LYS A 305 -20.04 4.99 24.31
N ASP A 306 -19.62 5.66 25.37
CA ASP A 306 -20.21 6.91 25.86
C ASP A 306 -19.48 8.15 25.32
N TRP A 307 -18.39 7.95 24.54
CA TRP A 307 -17.67 9.07 23.94
C TRP A 307 -18.43 9.62 22.74
N GLU A 308 -18.51 10.94 22.69
CA GLU A 308 -19.07 11.69 21.58
C GLU A 308 -18.17 11.57 20.33
N GLN A 309 -18.75 11.82 19.15
CA GLN A 309 -17.99 11.68 17.91
C GLN A 309 -16.79 12.65 17.86
N GLU A 310 -16.93 13.87 18.39
CA GLU A 310 -15.83 14.86 18.44
C GLU A 310 -14.69 14.38 19.33
N GLN A 311 -14.98 13.71 20.43
CA GLN A 311 -14.00 13.15 21.36
C GLN A 311 -13.25 12.00 20.74
N ILE A 312 -13.91 11.14 19.96
CA ILE A 312 -13.24 10.08 19.21
C ILE A 312 -12.29 10.68 18.16
N VAL A 313 -12.75 11.68 17.41
CA VAL A 313 -11.91 12.37 16.40
C VAL A 313 -10.72 13.04 17.08
N ALA A 314 -10.94 13.76 18.18
CA ALA A 314 -9.88 14.41 18.94
C ALA A 314 -8.84 13.41 19.46
N GLN A 315 -9.29 12.25 19.96
CA GLN A 315 -8.41 11.16 20.42
C GLN A 315 -7.51 10.66 19.29
N LEU A 316 -8.07 10.38 18.11
CA LEU A 316 -7.28 9.94 16.96
C LEU A 316 -6.23 10.98 16.56
N GLN A 317 -6.61 12.26 16.56
CA GLN A 317 -5.72 13.37 16.22
C GLN A 317 -4.65 13.61 17.29
N GLN A 318 -5.01 13.53 18.58
CA GLN A 318 -4.08 13.75 19.69
C GLN A 318 -2.98 12.71 19.74
N THR A 319 -3.33 11.44 19.49
CA THR A 319 -2.41 10.29 19.57
C THR A 319 -1.70 10.00 18.26
N ALA A 320 -1.99 10.74 17.19
CA ALA A 320 -1.32 10.57 15.91
C ALA A 320 0.20 10.82 16.00
N GLU A 321 0.95 10.04 15.25
CA GLU A 321 2.41 10.15 15.16
C GLU A 321 2.78 11.38 14.30
N ARG A 322 3.52 12.31 14.85
CA ARG A 322 3.91 13.56 14.20
C ARG A 322 5.28 14.06 14.63
N SER A 323 5.95 14.76 13.73
CA SER A 323 7.24 15.41 13.97
C SER A 323 7.12 16.89 14.40
N THR A 324 5.91 17.47 14.28
CA THR A 324 5.63 18.87 14.61
C THR A 324 4.76 19.00 15.86
N ALA A 325 4.83 20.14 16.55
CA ALA A 325 4.06 20.37 17.77
C ALA A 325 2.53 20.45 17.53
N GLY A 326 2.09 20.73 16.32
CA GLY A 326 0.68 20.89 15.95
C GLY A 326 0.38 20.33 14.56
N PRO A 327 -0.84 20.54 14.05
CA PRO A 327 -1.21 20.06 12.72
C PRO A 327 -0.49 20.81 11.61
N ASP A 328 -0.29 20.14 10.50
CA ASP A 328 0.18 20.74 9.26
C ASP A 328 -0.80 20.46 8.10
N ARG A 329 -0.51 21.05 6.94
CA ARG A 329 -1.39 20.93 5.76
C ARG A 329 -1.20 19.64 4.98
N LEU A 330 -0.19 18.82 5.29
CA LEU A 330 0.22 17.62 4.54
C LEU A 330 -0.37 16.36 5.14
N VAL A 331 -0.26 16.22 6.47
CA VAL A 331 -0.69 15.05 7.23
C VAL A 331 -1.65 15.39 8.38
N GLY A 332 -2.11 16.65 8.47
CA GLY A 332 -2.96 17.10 9.53
C GLY A 332 -2.28 16.99 10.90
N TRP A 333 -2.92 16.34 11.86
CA TRP A 333 -2.38 16.08 13.19
C TRP A 333 -1.32 14.96 13.22
N GLY A 334 -0.98 14.38 12.08
CA GLY A 334 0.01 13.32 11.93
C GLY A 334 -0.59 12.04 11.35
N VAL A 335 0.20 10.96 11.36
CA VAL A 335 -0.23 9.64 10.91
C VAL A 335 -0.87 8.89 12.07
N VAL A 336 -2.06 8.35 11.88
CA VAL A 336 -2.82 7.64 12.91
C VAL A 336 -2.00 6.51 13.53
N ASP A 337 -1.97 6.48 14.87
CA ASP A 337 -1.38 5.39 15.65
C ASP A 337 -2.50 4.63 16.39
N PRO A 338 -2.88 3.44 15.89
CA PRO A 338 -3.96 2.66 16.49
C PRO A 338 -3.68 2.21 17.93
N VAL A 339 -2.41 1.96 18.25
CA VAL A 339 -2.03 1.49 19.59
C VAL A 339 -2.15 2.63 20.59
N ARG A 340 -1.57 3.79 20.29
CA ARG A 340 -1.69 4.97 21.15
C ARG A 340 -3.13 5.43 21.31
N ALA A 341 -3.92 5.36 20.23
CA ALA A 341 -5.34 5.74 20.29
C ALA A 341 -6.15 4.91 21.31
N LEU A 342 -5.71 3.68 21.61
CA LEU A 342 -6.38 2.76 22.54
C LEU A 342 -5.62 2.52 23.86
N THR A 343 -4.45 3.13 24.06
CA THR A 343 -3.65 2.99 25.29
C THR A 343 -3.41 4.31 26.00
N GLU A 344 -3.53 5.45 25.30
CA GLU A 344 -3.44 6.80 25.87
C GLU A 344 -4.86 7.42 25.93
N ASP A 345 -5.85 6.67 26.41
CA ASP A 345 -7.28 6.96 26.31
C ASP A 345 -8.01 7.00 27.69
N ASP A 346 -7.30 7.38 28.73
CA ASP A 346 -7.83 7.44 30.09
C ASP A 346 -9.02 8.39 30.27
N LYS A 347 -9.06 9.45 29.47
CA LYS A 347 -10.10 10.49 29.53
C LYS A 347 -10.44 10.98 28.13
N PRO A 348 -11.73 11.24 27.85
CA PRO A 348 -12.09 11.90 26.61
C PRO A 348 -11.50 13.32 26.56
N ILE A 349 -11.14 13.76 25.37
CA ILE A 349 -10.70 15.12 25.07
C ILE A 349 -11.60 15.70 24.00
N ASP A 350 -12.03 16.95 24.16
CA ASP A 350 -12.92 17.58 23.19
C ASP A 350 -12.16 18.13 21.97
N LYS A 351 -10.88 18.48 22.14
CA LYS A 351 -10.03 18.98 21.05
C LYS A 351 -8.59 18.56 21.26
N PRO A 352 -7.87 18.22 20.18
CA PRO A 352 -6.45 17.93 20.27
C PRO A 352 -5.65 19.19 20.64
N VAL A 353 -4.57 19.01 21.40
CA VAL A 353 -3.74 20.11 21.91
C VAL A 353 -2.35 20.04 21.26
N ALA A 354 -1.91 21.15 20.69
CA ALA A 354 -0.58 21.28 20.13
C ALA A 354 0.49 21.08 21.24
N GLY A 355 1.55 20.31 20.95
CA GLY A 355 2.59 19.96 21.91
C GLY A 355 2.26 18.77 22.80
N GLY A 356 1.01 18.35 22.95
CA GLY A 356 0.57 17.28 23.84
C GLY A 356 0.94 15.86 23.42
N GLY A 357 1.51 15.66 22.23
CA GLY A 357 1.92 14.35 21.71
C GLY A 357 3.41 14.22 21.40
N MET A 358 4.18 15.24 21.70
CA MET A 358 5.63 15.15 21.59
C MET A 358 6.14 14.37 22.82
N THR A 359 6.47 13.10 22.61
CA THR A 359 7.35 12.44 23.57
C THR A 359 8.65 13.24 23.58
N ASN A 360 9.09 13.67 24.78
CA ASN A 360 10.46 14.12 25.00
C ASN A 360 11.41 12.91 24.87
N ALA A 361 11.32 12.18 23.77
CA ALA A 361 12.32 11.22 23.42
C ALA A 361 13.58 12.03 23.14
N GLU A 362 14.57 11.88 24.02
CA GLU A 362 15.92 12.39 23.77
C GLU A 362 16.28 12.01 22.33
N ALA A 363 16.63 13.02 21.53
CA ALA A 363 16.95 12.78 20.13
C ALA A 363 17.99 11.66 20.08
N PRO A 364 17.76 10.60 19.30
CA PRO A 364 18.74 9.52 19.20
C PRO A 364 20.09 10.16 18.86
N THR A 365 21.13 9.82 19.61
CA THR A 365 22.47 10.26 19.28
C THR A 365 22.71 9.96 17.80
N PRO A 366 23.05 10.97 16.99
CA PRO A 366 23.28 10.73 15.57
C PRO A 366 24.29 9.59 15.43
N ALA A 367 23.93 8.56 14.69
CA ALA A 367 24.87 7.50 14.35
C ALA A 367 26.09 8.16 13.72
N GLU A 368 27.30 7.84 14.21
CA GLU A 368 28.52 8.35 13.61
C GLU A 368 28.50 7.98 12.13
N LEU A 369 28.51 9.00 11.28
CA LEU A 369 28.56 8.81 9.84
C LEU A 369 29.95 8.25 9.49
N HIS A 370 30.05 6.92 9.39
CA HIS A 370 31.29 6.29 8.94
C HIS A 370 31.42 6.56 7.44
N MET A 371 32.13 7.67 7.11
CA MET A 371 32.48 8.06 5.75
C MET A 371 33.55 7.16 5.12
N GLY A 372 33.90 6.07 5.75
CA GLY A 372 34.90 5.09 5.32
C GLY A 372 34.28 3.76 4.93
N GLU A 373 35.04 3.03 4.15
CA GLU A 373 34.70 1.67 3.70
C GLU A 373 34.49 0.76 4.94
N THR A 374 33.37 0.08 5.00
CA THR A 374 33.07 -0.88 6.09
C THR A 374 34.04 -2.06 6.03
N PRO A 375 34.30 -2.77 7.16
CA PRO A 375 35.11 -3.99 7.18
C PRO A 375 34.61 -5.03 6.17
N ASP A 376 33.32 -5.15 5.96
CA ASP A 376 32.71 -6.11 5.03
C ASP A 376 32.94 -5.73 3.57
N GLU A 377 32.82 -4.44 3.23
CA GLU A 377 33.13 -3.92 1.88
C GLU A 377 34.61 -4.09 1.56
N ARG A 378 35.49 -3.82 2.53
CA ARG A 378 36.94 -4.05 2.38
C ARG A 378 37.25 -5.53 2.16
N ASN A 379 36.63 -6.41 2.92
CA ASN A 379 36.83 -7.86 2.77
C ASN A 379 36.29 -8.36 1.44
N ALA A 380 35.14 -7.89 0.99
CA ALA A 380 34.55 -8.21 -0.33
C ALA A 380 35.47 -7.75 -1.47
N ARG A 381 36.04 -6.56 -1.36
CA ARG A 381 36.99 -6.02 -2.35
C ARG A 381 38.29 -6.85 -2.35
N LEU A 382 38.84 -7.18 -1.19
CA LEU A 382 40.03 -8.01 -1.08
C LEU A 382 39.79 -9.41 -1.65
N ALA A 383 38.64 -10.03 -1.36
CA ALA A 383 38.26 -11.32 -1.91
C ALA A 383 38.16 -11.26 -3.46
N THR A 384 37.60 -10.17 -4.00
CA THR A 384 37.53 -9.95 -5.45
C THR A 384 38.95 -9.88 -6.06
N TYR A 385 39.87 -9.13 -5.44
CA TYR A 385 41.25 -9.08 -5.93
C TYR A 385 41.98 -10.43 -5.88
N VAL A 386 41.76 -11.21 -4.83
CA VAL A 386 42.32 -12.54 -4.70
C VAL A 386 41.79 -13.50 -5.81
N VAL A 387 40.47 -13.45 -6.07
CA VAL A 387 39.86 -14.29 -7.11
C VAL A 387 40.37 -13.88 -8.51
N VAL A 388 40.40 -12.58 -8.81
CA VAL A 388 40.87 -12.06 -10.09
C VAL A 388 42.36 -12.37 -10.27
N GLY A 389 43.20 -12.07 -9.27
CA GLY A 389 44.64 -12.33 -9.31
C GLY A 389 44.93 -13.83 -9.41
N GLY A 390 44.22 -14.67 -8.68
CA GLY A 390 44.32 -16.11 -8.79
C GLY A 390 43.94 -16.64 -10.17
N SER A 391 42.86 -16.13 -10.75
CA SER A 391 42.44 -16.51 -12.10
C SER A 391 43.47 -16.13 -13.18
N VAL A 392 44.06 -14.96 -13.08
CA VAL A 392 45.13 -14.51 -13.99
C VAL A 392 46.36 -15.38 -13.84
N LEU A 393 46.76 -15.73 -12.63
CA LEU A 393 47.91 -16.61 -12.35
C LEU A 393 47.69 -18.00 -12.94
N VAL A 394 46.51 -18.59 -12.73
CA VAL A 394 46.15 -19.90 -13.30
C VAL A 394 46.19 -19.86 -14.84
N ALA A 395 45.64 -18.82 -15.44
CA ALA A 395 45.69 -18.62 -16.89
C ALA A 395 47.14 -18.47 -17.41
N ALA A 396 48.01 -17.74 -16.70
CA ALA A 396 49.42 -17.59 -17.05
C ALA A 396 50.19 -18.92 -16.94
N ILE A 397 49.96 -19.70 -15.89
CA ILE A 397 50.60 -21.04 -15.70
C ILE A 397 50.11 -22.01 -16.80
N ALA A 398 48.80 -22.03 -17.07
CA ALA A 398 48.24 -22.88 -18.12
C ALA A 398 48.79 -22.51 -19.52
N GLY A 399 48.82 -21.21 -19.82
CA GLY A 399 49.40 -20.67 -21.06
C GLY A 399 50.89 -20.99 -21.20
N GLY A 400 51.68 -20.82 -20.13
CA GLY A 400 53.10 -21.17 -20.07
C GLY A 400 53.35 -22.67 -20.27
N ALA A 401 52.55 -23.55 -19.63
CA ALA A 401 52.63 -24.98 -19.80
C ALA A 401 52.35 -25.42 -21.26
N VAL A 402 51.33 -24.81 -21.88
CA VAL A 402 51.01 -25.06 -23.31
C VAL A 402 52.16 -24.61 -24.22
N ALA A 403 52.70 -23.41 -24.00
CA ALA A 403 53.82 -22.87 -24.77
C ALA A 403 55.07 -23.75 -24.64
N LEU A 404 55.41 -24.18 -23.43
CA LEU A 404 56.54 -25.09 -23.19
C LEU A 404 56.32 -26.44 -23.86
N ARG A 405 55.13 -26.99 -23.80
CA ARG A 405 54.76 -28.23 -24.46
C ARG A 405 54.90 -28.13 -25.99
N ASP A 406 54.48 -27.04 -26.54
CA ASP A 406 54.54 -26.76 -27.99
C ASP A 406 56.00 -26.55 -28.45
N SER A 407 56.82 -25.82 -27.68
CA SER A 407 58.25 -25.63 -27.95
C SER A 407 58.99 -26.97 -27.92
N ARG A 408 58.74 -27.83 -26.92
CA ARG A 408 59.34 -29.18 -26.82
C ARG A 408 58.94 -30.11 -27.99
N ARG A 409 57.70 -29.97 -28.48
CA ARG A 409 57.22 -30.67 -29.68
C ARG A 409 57.93 -30.20 -30.94
N ARG A 410 58.19 -28.93 -31.09
CA ARG A 410 58.95 -28.38 -32.24
C ARG A 410 60.38 -28.78 -32.22
N SER A 411 61.08 -28.77 -31.08
CA SER A 411 62.45 -29.19 -30.93
C SER A 411 62.62 -30.70 -31.28
N ARG A 412 61.64 -31.51 -30.87
CA ARG A 412 61.65 -32.97 -31.24
C ARG A 412 61.43 -33.25 -32.73
N ARG A 413 60.64 -32.42 -33.40
CA ARG A 413 60.40 -32.49 -34.85
C ARG A 413 61.64 -32.07 -35.66
N SER A 414 62.34 -31.01 -35.17
CA SER A 414 63.63 -30.61 -35.81
C SER A 414 64.75 -31.61 -35.63
N ALA A 415 64.79 -32.38 -34.52
CA ALA A 415 65.80 -33.39 -34.29
C ALA A 415 65.51 -34.70 -35.08
N ALA A 416 64.26 -34.92 -35.48
CA ALA A 416 63.90 -36.13 -36.27
C ALA A 416 63.98 -35.93 -37.80
N GLY A 417 64.25 -34.73 -38.28
CA GLY A 417 64.37 -34.39 -39.72
C GLY A 417 65.79 -34.24 -40.24
N GLY A 418 66.83 -34.61 -39.46
CA GLY A 418 68.24 -34.36 -39.78
C GLY A 418 69.02 -35.61 -40.11
N THR A 419 68.39 -36.71 -40.57
CA THR A 419 69.10 -37.88 -41.08
C THR A 419 68.48 -38.32 -42.40
N THR A 420 68.89 -37.71 -43.49
CA THR A 420 69.04 -38.32 -44.82
C THR A 420 70.11 -37.56 -45.57
#